data_d7877d36096518ca9c116a54f4846bbd
#
_entry.id   d7877d36096518ca9c116a54f4846bbd
#
_cell.length_a   1.000
_cell.length_b   1.000
_cell.length_c   1.000
_cell.angle_alpha   90.00
_cell.angle_beta   90.00
_cell.angle_gamma   90.00
#
_symmetry.space_group_name_H-M   'P 1'
#
loop_
_entity.id
_entity.type
_entity.pdbx_description
1 polymer ?
#
loop_
_entity_poly.entity_id
_entity_poly.type
_entity_poly.pdbx_seq_one_letter_code
_entity_poly.pdbx_strand_id
1 'polypeptide(L)' 'LTSFAMSPTQNEDTLRFVNLLPVDEHTVVLMIVSESGKVSNTALKLKVPYTEESLQILAKNITYNYNGKKITDVHYFKL' A
#
# COMPACT_ATOMS: atom_id res chain seq x y z
N LEU A 1 24.54 18.17 -6.50
CA LEU A 1 24.95 16.87 -6.26
C LEU A 1 24.30 16.22 -5.08
N THR A 2 24.01 16.97 -4.12
CA THR A 2 23.38 16.41 -2.96
C THR A 2 22.01 15.87 -3.24
N SER A 3 21.34 16.43 -4.19
CA SER A 3 19.96 16.10 -4.42
C SER A 3 19.77 14.64 -4.76
N PHE A 4 20.70 14.08 -5.49
CA PHE A 4 20.48 12.74 -5.91
C PHE A 4 20.70 11.74 -4.81
N ALA A 5 21.33 12.12 -3.79
CA ALA A 5 21.51 11.20 -2.67
C ALA A 5 20.16 10.82 -2.06
N MET A 6 19.16 11.66 -2.25
CA MET A 6 17.87 11.39 -1.65
C MET A 6 17.11 10.30 -2.36
N SER A 7 17.31 10.18 -3.64
CA SER A 7 16.55 9.21 -4.42
C SER A 7 16.76 7.78 -3.95
N PRO A 8 17.98 7.34 -3.77
CA PRO A 8 18.20 5.98 -3.28
C PRO A 8 17.59 5.75 -1.91
N THR A 9 17.62 6.77 -1.08
CA THR A 9 17.05 6.64 0.25
C THR A 9 15.56 6.36 0.19
N GLN A 10 14.85 7.04 -0.70
CA GLN A 10 13.42 6.82 -0.85
C GLN A 10 13.14 5.42 -1.35
N ASN A 11 13.96 4.92 -2.23
CA ASN A 11 13.74 3.60 -2.79
C ASN A 11 13.98 2.49 -1.78
N GLU A 12 14.69 2.80 -0.71
CA GLU A 12 14.98 1.81 0.31
C GLU A 12 14.00 1.84 1.46
N ASP A 13 13.00 2.71 1.39
CA ASP A 13 11.97 2.73 2.40
C ASP A 13 11.19 1.42 2.35
N THR A 14 10.79 0.92 3.51
CA THR A 14 10.12 -0.36 3.59
C THR A 14 8.69 -0.19 4.06
N LEU A 15 7.88 -1.18 3.76
CA LEU A 15 6.46 -1.16 4.11
C LEU A 15 6.27 -1.49 5.58
N ARG A 16 5.49 -0.67 6.26
CA ARG A 16 5.04 -0.98 7.60
C ARG A 16 3.71 -1.69 7.57
N PHE A 17 2.73 -1.12 6.90
CA PHE A 17 1.44 -1.78 6.71
C PHE A 17 0.67 -1.09 5.60
N VAL A 18 -0.37 -1.78 5.12
CA VAL A 18 -1.32 -1.19 4.19
C VAL A 18 -2.70 -1.30 4.78
N ASN A 19 -3.60 -0.46 4.30
CA ASN A 19 -4.99 -0.51 4.68
C ASN A 19 -5.85 -0.28 3.45
N LEU A 20 -7.05 -0.80 3.46
CA LEU A 20 -7.99 -0.64 2.37
C LEU A 20 -9.24 0.00 2.93
N LEU A 21 -9.57 1.19 2.42
CA LEU A 21 -10.66 1.99 2.94
C LEU A 21 -11.78 2.05 1.89
N PRO A 22 -12.98 1.61 2.23
CA PRO A 22 -14.08 1.64 1.27
C PRO A 22 -14.56 3.07 1.04
N VAL A 23 -14.80 3.39 -0.23
CA VAL A 23 -15.36 4.69 -0.61
C VAL A 23 -16.79 4.49 -1.11
N ASP A 24 -16.96 3.54 -2.04
CA ASP A 24 -18.28 3.16 -2.52
C ASP A 24 -18.22 1.70 -2.93
N GLU A 25 -19.26 1.21 -3.61
CA GLU A 25 -19.39 -0.21 -3.89
C GLU A 25 -18.24 -0.78 -4.70
N HIS A 26 -17.59 0.04 -5.51
CA HIS A 26 -16.54 -0.43 -6.39
C HIS A 26 -15.24 0.32 -6.25
N THR A 27 -15.14 1.24 -5.29
CA THR A 27 -13.95 2.07 -5.12
C THR A 27 -13.42 1.92 -3.72
N VAL A 28 -12.12 1.62 -3.62
CA VAL A 28 -11.43 1.57 -2.34
C VAL A 28 -10.18 2.42 -2.44
N VAL A 29 -9.74 2.94 -1.32
CA VAL A 29 -8.47 3.65 -1.25
C VAL A 29 -7.46 2.72 -0.60
N LEU A 30 -6.37 2.50 -1.31
CA LEU A 30 -5.24 1.74 -0.78
C LEU A 30 -4.31 2.73 -0.08
N MET A 31 -4.14 2.56 1.21
CA MET A 31 -3.24 3.39 1.99
C MET A 31 -2.00 2.58 2.33
N ILE A 32 -0.85 3.09 1.94
CA ILE A 32 0.43 2.44 2.19
C ILE A 32 1.20 3.30 3.18
N VAL A 33 1.61 2.71 4.27
CA VAL A 33 2.38 3.40 5.31
C VAL A 33 3.75 2.75 5.40
N SER A 34 4.79 3.57 5.30
CA SER A 34 6.16 3.09 5.34
C SER A 34 6.73 3.18 6.74
N GLU A 35 7.85 2.51 6.93
CA GLU A 35 8.55 2.55 8.22
C GLU A 35 9.06 3.95 8.56
N SER A 36 9.34 4.75 7.54
CA SER A 36 9.79 6.11 7.77
C SER A 36 8.65 7.06 8.08
N GLY A 37 7.41 6.59 8.03
CA GLY A 37 6.26 7.41 8.35
C GLY A 37 5.59 8.05 7.16
N LYS A 38 5.99 7.71 5.95
CA LYS A 38 5.35 8.24 4.76
C LYS A 38 4.04 7.51 4.49
N VAL A 39 3.04 8.26 4.05
CA VAL A 39 1.72 7.70 3.76
C VAL A 39 1.38 8.03 2.32
N SER A 40 0.99 7.00 1.56
CA SER A 40 0.54 7.16 0.18
C SER A 40 -0.86 6.62 0.05
N ASN A 41 -1.70 7.30 -0.72
CA ASN A 41 -3.07 6.88 -0.95
C ASN A 41 -3.30 6.75 -2.44
N THR A 42 -3.98 5.68 -2.83
CA THR A 42 -4.30 5.43 -4.23
C THR A 42 -5.72 4.90 -4.31
N ALA A 43 -6.54 5.50 -5.15
CA ALA A 43 -7.89 5.01 -5.36
C ALA A 43 -7.87 3.86 -6.36
N LEU A 44 -8.55 2.78 -6.01
CA LEU A 44 -8.61 1.60 -6.84
C LEU A 44 -10.06 1.32 -7.19
N LYS A 45 -10.29 0.95 -8.45
CA LYS A 45 -11.61 0.55 -8.91
C LYS A 45 -11.67 -0.96 -8.98
N LEU A 46 -12.69 -1.54 -8.37
CA LEU A 46 -12.87 -2.99 -8.35
C LEU A 46 -13.98 -3.36 -9.30
N LYS A 47 -13.81 -4.47 -10.01
CA LYS A 47 -14.78 -4.92 -10.99
C LYS A 47 -16.01 -5.55 -10.36
N VAL A 48 -15.86 -6.04 -9.15
CA VAL A 48 -16.96 -6.71 -8.45
C VAL A 48 -17.13 -6.07 -7.08
N PRO A 49 -18.32 -6.15 -6.51
CA PRO A 49 -18.53 -5.64 -5.17
C PRO A 49 -17.67 -6.38 -4.15
N TYR A 50 -17.45 -5.75 -3.03
CA TYR A 50 -16.63 -6.32 -1.96
C TYR A 50 -17.36 -6.13 -0.64
N THR A 51 -16.90 -6.84 0.39
CA THR A 51 -17.37 -6.62 1.75
C THR A 51 -16.25 -5.98 2.55
N GLU A 52 -16.62 -5.29 3.61
CA GLU A 52 -15.62 -4.71 4.48
C GLU A 52 -14.73 -5.79 5.08
N GLU A 53 -15.32 -6.93 5.40
CA GLU A 53 -14.57 -8.02 5.97
C GLU A 53 -13.51 -8.53 4.99
N SER A 54 -13.87 -8.68 3.73
CA SER A 54 -12.90 -9.14 2.73
C SER A 54 -11.78 -8.14 2.54
N LEU A 55 -12.09 -6.84 2.62
CA LEU A 55 -11.06 -5.82 2.51
C LEU A 55 -10.08 -5.89 3.69
N GLN A 56 -10.60 -6.12 4.89
CA GLN A 56 -9.73 -6.24 6.06
C GLN A 56 -8.82 -7.44 5.95
N ILE A 57 -9.35 -8.56 5.50
CA ILE A 57 -8.56 -9.76 5.32
C ILE A 57 -7.48 -9.53 4.28
N LEU A 58 -7.84 -8.91 3.18
CA LEU A 58 -6.88 -8.63 2.11
C LEU A 58 -5.79 -7.70 2.60
N ALA A 59 -6.14 -6.65 3.32
CA ALA A 59 -5.15 -5.71 3.84
C ALA A 59 -4.19 -6.41 4.79
N LYS A 60 -4.69 -7.28 5.64
CA LYS A 60 -3.84 -8.03 6.55
C LYS A 60 -2.90 -8.95 5.80
N ASN A 61 -3.40 -9.60 4.75
CA ASN A 61 -2.57 -10.50 3.95
C ASN A 61 -1.47 -9.73 3.24
N ILE A 62 -1.79 -8.58 2.67
CA ILE A 62 -0.78 -7.78 2.01
C ILE A 62 0.26 -7.32 3.02
N THR A 63 -0.19 -6.84 4.16
CA THR A 63 0.72 -6.40 5.20
C THR A 63 1.64 -7.54 5.63
N TYR A 64 1.08 -8.71 5.85
CA TYR A 64 1.86 -9.86 6.28
C TYR A 64 2.91 -10.24 5.24
N ASN A 65 2.54 -10.23 3.97
CA ASN A 65 3.43 -10.67 2.91
C ASN A 65 4.51 -9.65 2.58
N TYR A 66 4.23 -8.36 2.77
CA TYR A 66 5.15 -7.31 2.33
C TYR A 66 5.74 -6.49 3.46
N ASN A 67 5.36 -6.77 4.71
CA ASN A 67 5.93 -6.04 5.83
C ASN A 67 7.44 -6.20 5.86
N GLY A 68 8.15 -5.08 5.96
CA GLY A 68 9.60 -5.08 5.96
C GLY A 68 10.23 -5.15 4.59
N LYS A 69 9.43 -5.26 3.53
CA LYS A 69 9.97 -5.28 2.18
C LYS A 69 9.96 -3.88 1.60
N LYS A 70 10.78 -3.67 0.58
CA LYS A 70 10.90 -2.34 -0.02
C LYS A 70 9.56 -1.93 -0.64
N ILE A 71 9.27 -0.65 -0.54
CA ILE A 71 8.02 -0.10 -1.07
C ILE A 71 7.89 -0.38 -2.57
N THR A 72 9.01 -0.35 -3.29
CA THR A 72 8.96 -0.63 -4.73
C THR A 72 8.40 -2.00 -5.04
N ASP A 73 8.60 -2.97 -4.16
CA ASP A 73 8.06 -4.31 -4.38
C ASP A 73 6.55 -4.32 -4.19
N VAL A 74 6.05 -3.48 -3.32
CA VAL A 74 4.62 -3.43 -3.04
C VAL A 74 3.83 -2.93 -4.24
N HIS A 75 4.43 -2.10 -5.06
CA HIS A 75 3.75 -1.54 -6.22
C HIS A 75 3.34 -2.58 -7.25
N TYR A 76 3.86 -3.78 -7.15
CA TYR A 76 3.58 -4.81 -8.13
C TYR A 76 2.50 -5.79 -7.70
N PHE A 77 1.98 -5.67 -6.50
CA PHE A 77 0.92 -6.59 -6.10
C PHE A 77 -0.39 -6.16 -6.76
N LYS A 78 -1.31 -7.11 -6.91
CA LYS A 78 -2.61 -6.87 -7.51
C LYS A 78 -3.70 -7.31 -6.54
N LEU A 79 -4.78 -6.57 -6.58
CA LEU A 79 -5.94 -6.88 -5.74
C LEU A 79 -6.91 -7.81 -6.43
#